data_418f22e9dffc494d9fef1095eb8ff672
#
_entry.id   418f22e9dffc494d9fef1095eb8ff672
#
_cell.length_a   1.000
_cell.length_b   1.000
_cell.length_c   1.000
_cell.angle_alpha   90.00
_cell.angle_beta   90.00
_cell.angle_gamma   90.00
#
_symmetry.space_group_name_H-M   'P 1'
#
loop_
_entity.id
_entity.type
_entity.pdbx_description
1 polymer ?
#
loop_
_entity_poly.entity_id
_entity_poly.type
_entity_poly.pdbx_seq_one_letter_code
_entity_poly.pdbx_strand_id
1 'polypeptide(L)'
;MQRLYIVTCLFNLYAEYITRNAGLEEAQAGINIAGRNINNPRYADDTTLMAESEEELKNLLMKVKEESEKIGLKLNIHKTKIMASGPITSWQIIEETVETVSDFMFLGFKITADGDCSHKIKRHLFLGRKAMTNLDSIIKSRDIALLTKVCLVKAMVFPVVMYGCESCTIKKAER
;
A
#
# COMPACT_ATOMS: atom_id res chain seq x y z
N MET A 1 -16.58 6.87 23.07
CA MET A 1 -16.56 6.24 21.72
C MET A 1 -16.96 7.21 20.60
N GLN A 2 -17.98 8.02 20.70
CA GLN A 2 -18.42 8.97 19.64
C GLN A 2 -17.36 9.96 19.16
N ARG A 3 -16.49 10.47 20.03
CA ARG A 3 -15.44 11.44 19.65
C ARG A 3 -14.42 10.91 18.63
N LEU A 4 -14.11 9.61 18.66
CA LEU A 4 -13.15 9.00 17.75
C LEU A 4 -13.66 8.95 16.30
N TYR A 5 -14.96 8.68 16.11
CA TYR A 5 -15.58 8.65 14.79
C TYR A 5 -15.62 10.04 14.11
N ILE A 6 -15.89 11.08 14.90
CA ILE A 6 -15.94 12.47 14.39
C ILE A 6 -14.56 12.89 13.86
N VAL A 7 -13.49 12.59 14.58
CA VAL A 7 -12.11 12.92 14.17
C VAL A 7 -11.74 12.24 12.85
N THR A 8 -12.06 10.96 12.71
CA THR A 8 -11.77 10.19 11.47
C THR A 8 -12.58 10.74 10.29
N CYS A 9 -13.87 11.05 10.48
CA CYS A 9 -14.70 11.65 9.44
C CYS A 9 -14.19 13.04 9.03
N LEU A 10 -13.79 13.88 9.97
CA LEU A 10 -13.23 15.19 9.69
C LEU A 10 -11.91 15.09 8.93
N PHE A 11 -11.03 14.16 9.31
CA PHE A 11 -9.78 13.93 8.59
C PHE A 11 -10.05 13.54 7.14
N ASN A 12 -10.97 12.61 6.90
CA ASN A 12 -11.34 12.20 5.54
C ASN A 12 -11.90 13.37 4.71
N LEU A 13 -12.70 14.26 5.31
CA LEU A 13 -13.20 15.46 4.64
C LEU A 13 -12.06 16.42 4.28
N TYR A 14 -11.09 16.63 5.17
CA TYR A 14 -9.91 17.43 4.88
C TYR A 14 -9.05 16.83 3.77
N ALA A 15 -8.82 15.53 3.83
CA ALA A 15 -8.06 14.82 2.79
C ALA A 15 -8.75 14.94 1.41
N GLU A 16 -10.06 14.81 1.37
CA GLU A 16 -10.86 14.98 0.16
C GLU A 16 -10.79 16.41 -0.37
N TYR A 17 -10.96 17.40 0.52
CA TYR A 17 -10.86 18.82 0.17
C TYR A 17 -9.49 19.16 -0.46
N ILE A 18 -8.39 18.72 0.18
CA ILE A 18 -7.03 18.93 -0.32
C ILE A 18 -6.88 18.30 -1.72
N THR A 19 -7.33 17.07 -1.89
CA THR A 19 -7.17 16.32 -3.13
C THR A 19 -7.90 16.98 -4.30
N ARG A 20 -9.14 17.42 -4.07
CA ARG A 20 -9.94 18.12 -5.10
C ARG A 20 -9.32 19.45 -5.47
N ASN A 21 -8.95 20.27 -4.48
CA ASN A 21 -8.38 21.60 -4.74
C ASN A 21 -6.97 21.51 -5.35
N ALA A 22 -6.18 20.50 -5.03
CA ALA A 22 -4.92 20.23 -5.69
C ALA A 22 -5.09 19.71 -7.13
N GLY A 23 -6.34 19.45 -7.58
CA GLY A 23 -6.64 18.97 -8.92
C GLY A 23 -6.14 17.56 -9.20
N LEU A 24 -5.97 16.75 -8.16
CA LEU A 24 -5.44 15.39 -8.31
C LEU A 24 -6.41 14.45 -9.03
N GLU A 25 -7.72 14.71 -8.94
CA GLU A 25 -8.75 13.91 -9.64
C GLU A 25 -8.76 14.18 -11.16
N GLU A 26 -8.44 15.41 -11.55
CA GLU A 26 -8.45 15.87 -12.95
C GLU A 26 -7.05 15.81 -13.58
N ALA A 27 -6.00 15.59 -12.78
CA ALA A 27 -4.65 15.56 -13.27
C ALA A 27 -4.44 14.37 -14.23
N GLN A 28 -3.88 14.65 -15.41
CA GLN A 28 -3.37 13.62 -16.32
C GLN A 28 -2.15 12.90 -15.71
N ALA A 29 -1.59 13.47 -14.65
CA ALA A 29 -0.51 12.91 -13.85
C ALA A 29 -0.94 11.60 -13.17
N GLY A 30 -0.02 10.65 -13.07
CA GLY A 30 -0.26 9.34 -12.46
C GLY A 30 0.31 8.21 -13.30
N ILE A 31 0.09 6.99 -12.84
CA ILE A 31 0.53 5.78 -13.53
C ILE A 31 -0.68 5.07 -14.12
N ASN A 32 -0.62 4.71 -15.40
CA ASN A 32 -1.68 3.96 -16.05
C ASN A 32 -1.57 2.47 -15.70
N ILE A 33 -2.55 1.94 -14.94
CA ILE A 33 -2.63 0.53 -14.61
C ILE A 33 -3.93 -0.03 -15.16
N ALA A 34 -3.83 -0.96 -16.09
CA ALA A 34 -4.97 -1.62 -16.73
C ALA A 34 -6.03 -0.63 -17.30
N GLY A 35 -5.57 0.46 -17.92
CA GLY A 35 -6.42 1.49 -18.51
C GLY A 35 -7.04 2.48 -17.52
N ARG A 36 -6.63 2.43 -16.26
CA ARG A 36 -7.01 3.40 -15.22
C ARG A 36 -5.81 4.21 -14.80
N ASN A 37 -5.97 5.53 -14.76
CA ASN A 37 -4.95 6.41 -14.20
C ASN A 37 -5.03 6.41 -12.68
N ILE A 38 -3.92 6.05 -12.01
CA ILE A 38 -3.81 6.02 -10.55
C ILE A 38 -2.72 7.02 -10.17
N ASN A 39 -3.10 8.05 -9.43
CA ASN A 39 -2.18 9.12 -9.01
C ASN A 39 -2.07 9.29 -7.50
N ASN A 40 -3.12 8.93 -6.72
CA ASN A 40 -3.15 9.20 -5.28
C ASN A 40 -3.86 8.12 -4.44
N PRO A 41 -3.36 6.89 -4.38
CA PRO A 41 -3.87 5.91 -3.43
C PRO A 41 -3.80 6.43 -1.99
N ARG A 42 -4.92 6.38 -1.28
CA ARG A 42 -5.02 6.88 0.10
C ARG A 42 -5.56 5.82 1.04
N TYR A 43 -5.02 5.79 2.24
CA TYR A 43 -5.55 4.96 3.32
C TYR A 43 -5.36 5.69 4.66
N ALA A 44 -6.45 6.12 5.27
CA ALA A 44 -6.46 6.95 6.47
C ALA A 44 -5.56 8.19 6.30
N ASP A 45 -4.51 8.33 7.09
CA ASP A 45 -3.52 9.41 7.04
C ASP A 45 -2.35 9.14 6.08
N ASP A 46 -2.23 7.92 5.57
CA ASP A 46 -1.22 7.57 4.58
C ASP A 46 -1.70 7.93 3.16
N THR A 47 -0.99 8.86 2.51
CA THR A 47 -1.25 9.27 1.13
C THR A 47 -0.03 8.93 0.27
N THR A 48 -0.28 8.29 -0.86
CA THR A 48 0.76 8.01 -1.85
C THR A 48 0.48 8.83 -3.10
N LEU A 49 1.48 9.56 -3.59
CA LEU A 49 1.42 10.24 -4.88
C LEU A 49 2.20 9.42 -5.89
N MET A 50 1.66 9.26 -7.10
CA MET A 50 2.27 8.50 -8.18
C MET A 50 2.34 9.39 -9.42
N ALA A 51 3.48 9.33 -10.13
CA ALA A 51 3.70 10.03 -11.40
C ALA A 51 4.70 9.27 -12.27
N GLU A 52 4.70 9.51 -13.55
CA GLU A 52 5.64 8.91 -14.50
C GLU A 52 6.97 9.66 -14.54
N SER A 53 7.00 10.93 -14.11
CA SER A 53 8.21 11.76 -14.10
C SER A 53 8.44 12.43 -12.74
N GLU A 54 9.71 12.78 -12.48
CA GLU A 54 10.12 13.50 -11.27
C GLU A 54 9.49 14.90 -11.19
N GLU A 55 9.43 15.63 -12.32
CA GLU A 55 8.85 16.98 -12.37
C GLU A 55 7.35 16.94 -12.06
N GLU A 56 6.65 15.95 -12.60
CA GLU A 56 5.23 15.75 -12.37
C GLU A 56 4.95 15.44 -10.90
N LEU A 57 5.75 14.56 -10.30
CA LEU A 57 5.63 14.22 -8.88
C LEU A 57 5.91 15.44 -7.99
N LYS A 58 6.91 16.28 -8.33
CA LYS A 58 7.17 17.55 -7.64
C LYS A 58 5.98 18.49 -7.70
N ASN A 59 5.41 18.66 -8.88
CA ASN A 59 4.26 19.54 -9.08
C ASN A 59 3.03 19.07 -8.27
N LEU A 60 2.76 17.76 -8.26
CA LEU A 60 1.68 17.18 -7.45
C LEU A 60 1.92 17.43 -5.95
N LEU A 61 3.11 17.17 -5.49
CA LEU A 61 3.46 17.32 -4.08
C LEU A 61 3.40 18.78 -3.63
N MET A 62 3.84 19.73 -4.46
CA MET A 62 3.74 21.16 -4.17
C MET A 62 2.29 21.62 -4.07
N LYS A 63 1.42 21.19 -4.98
CA LYS A 63 -0.02 21.48 -4.92
C LYS A 63 -0.66 20.93 -3.63
N VAL A 64 -0.37 19.69 -3.29
CA VAL A 64 -0.87 19.08 -2.05
C VAL A 64 -0.38 19.84 -0.82
N LYS A 65 0.90 20.26 -0.81
CA LYS A 65 1.48 21.06 0.27
C LYS A 65 0.75 22.40 0.43
N GLU A 66 0.59 23.14 -0.66
CA GLU A 66 -0.09 24.45 -0.67
C GLU A 66 -1.53 24.35 -0.15
N GLU A 67 -2.30 23.37 -0.65
CA GLU A 67 -3.68 23.17 -0.21
C GLU A 67 -3.75 22.73 1.26
N SER A 68 -2.82 21.90 1.72
CA SER A 68 -2.72 21.47 3.10
C SER A 68 -2.42 22.66 4.04
N GLU A 69 -1.51 23.54 3.66
CA GLU A 69 -1.11 24.71 4.45
C GLU A 69 -2.26 25.72 4.60
N LYS A 70 -3.11 25.88 3.58
CA LYS A 70 -4.31 26.74 3.64
C LYS A 70 -5.28 26.36 4.76
N ILE A 71 -5.33 25.10 5.12
CA ILE A 71 -6.20 24.57 6.18
C ILE A 71 -5.44 24.26 7.47
N GLY A 72 -4.18 24.74 7.58
CA GLY A 72 -3.34 24.58 8.77
C GLY A 72 -2.70 23.21 8.96
N LEU A 73 -2.75 22.33 7.94
CA LEU A 73 -2.05 21.04 7.96
C LEU A 73 -0.66 21.20 7.33
N LYS A 74 0.35 20.60 7.95
CA LYS A 74 1.72 20.63 7.47
C LYS A 74 2.16 19.24 7.01
N LEU A 75 2.79 19.18 5.85
CA LEU A 75 3.44 17.97 5.36
C LEU A 75 4.59 17.58 6.30
N ASN A 76 4.62 16.32 6.73
CA ASN A 76 5.72 15.80 7.55
C ASN A 76 6.84 15.24 6.66
N ILE A 77 7.81 16.08 6.32
CA ILE A 77 8.91 15.73 5.40
C ILE A 77 9.75 14.58 5.93
N HIS A 78 9.98 14.50 7.24
CA HIS A 78 10.74 13.38 7.84
C HIS A 78 10.05 12.02 7.69
N LYS A 79 8.72 12.00 7.58
CA LYS A 79 7.96 10.76 7.31
C LYS A 79 7.72 10.52 5.83
N THR A 80 7.87 11.55 5.01
CA THR A 80 7.70 11.45 3.56
C THR A 80 8.90 10.74 2.96
N LYS A 81 8.64 9.75 2.10
CA LYS A 81 9.68 8.98 1.42
C LYS A 81 9.39 8.95 -0.06
N ILE A 82 10.44 8.90 -0.85
CA ILE A 82 10.36 8.82 -2.31
C ILE A 82 10.96 7.50 -2.76
N MET A 83 10.25 6.84 -3.65
CA MET A 83 10.71 5.63 -4.30
C MET A 83 10.54 5.76 -5.81
N ALA A 84 11.57 5.38 -6.57
CA ALA A 84 11.50 5.34 -8.02
C ALA A 84 12.05 4.02 -8.57
N SER A 85 11.61 3.67 -9.76
CA SER A 85 12.12 2.50 -10.49
C SER A 85 13.45 2.74 -11.18
N GLY A 86 13.98 3.98 -11.14
CA GLY A 86 15.26 4.40 -11.73
C GLY A 86 16.17 5.06 -10.71
N PRO A 87 17.43 5.35 -11.09
CA PRO A 87 18.37 6.02 -10.21
C PRO A 87 17.93 7.47 -9.93
N ILE A 88 17.56 7.75 -8.68
CA ILE A 88 17.38 9.11 -8.18
C ILE A 88 18.53 9.42 -7.23
N THR A 89 19.25 10.50 -7.49
CA THR A 89 20.44 10.87 -6.72
C THR A 89 20.13 11.69 -5.47
N SER A 90 19.17 12.59 -5.53
CA SER A 90 18.69 13.36 -4.37
C SER A 90 17.39 14.06 -4.71
N TRP A 91 16.50 14.17 -3.74
CA TRP A 91 15.25 14.88 -3.89
C TRP A 91 15.13 15.99 -2.83
N GLN A 92 14.88 17.21 -3.28
CA GLN A 92 14.70 18.36 -2.39
C GLN A 92 13.32 18.96 -2.61
N ILE A 93 12.64 19.23 -1.51
CA ILE A 93 11.40 20.00 -1.46
C ILE A 93 11.71 21.26 -0.67
N ILE A 94 11.80 22.43 -1.37
CA ILE A 94 12.01 23.73 -0.74
C ILE A 94 13.08 23.65 0.35
N GLU A 95 14.34 23.42 0.00
CA GLU A 95 15.49 23.35 0.92
C GLU A 95 15.57 22.14 1.86
N GLU A 96 14.52 21.31 1.99
CA GLU A 96 14.57 20.09 2.78
C GLU A 96 14.79 18.86 1.90
N THR A 97 15.73 18.02 2.30
CA THR A 97 16.01 16.76 1.59
C THR A 97 15.03 15.69 2.01
N VAL A 98 14.36 15.07 1.04
CA VAL A 98 13.46 13.94 1.26
C VAL A 98 14.23 12.64 1.12
N GLU A 99 13.99 11.70 2.04
CA GLU A 99 14.65 10.39 2.02
C GLU A 99 14.21 9.59 0.79
N THR A 100 15.19 9.19 -0.03
CA THR A 100 14.98 8.27 -1.16
C THR A 100 15.20 6.85 -0.68
N VAL A 101 14.23 5.98 -0.92
CA VAL A 101 14.26 4.58 -0.45
C VAL A 101 14.08 3.60 -1.60
N SER A 102 14.72 2.44 -1.51
CA SER A 102 14.54 1.32 -2.45
C SER A 102 13.32 0.46 -2.13
N ASP A 103 12.85 0.54 -0.90
CA ASP A 103 11.66 -0.16 -0.42
C ASP A 103 11.00 0.59 0.73
N PHE A 104 9.70 0.37 0.92
CA PHE A 104 8.99 0.91 2.07
C PHE A 104 7.82 0.01 2.48
N MET A 105 7.35 0.19 3.72
CA MET A 105 6.21 -0.55 4.26
C MET A 105 4.93 0.27 4.07
N PHE A 106 3.99 -0.24 3.28
CA PHE A 106 2.67 0.35 3.08
C PHE A 106 1.58 -0.65 3.47
N LEU A 107 0.70 -0.29 4.39
CA LEU A 107 -0.38 -1.16 4.88
C LEU A 107 0.10 -2.55 5.36
N GLY A 108 1.31 -2.60 5.96
CA GLY A 108 1.92 -3.85 6.39
C GLY A 108 2.57 -4.68 5.27
N PHE A 109 2.65 -4.13 4.05
CA PHE A 109 3.31 -4.76 2.90
C PHE A 109 4.60 -4.04 2.55
N LYS A 110 5.63 -4.81 2.25
CA LYS A 110 6.86 -4.29 1.70
C LYS A 110 6.69 -4.07 0.20
N ILE A 111 6.78 -2.83 -0.23
CA ILE A 111 6.82 -2.43 -1.64
C ILE A 111 8.28 -2.16 -1.98
N THR A 112 8.74 -2.68 -3.11
CA THR A 112 10.12 -2.53 -3.60
C THR A 112 10.12 -1.83 -4.95
N ALA A 113 11.16 -1.04 -5.22
CA ALA A 113 11.28 -0.29 -6.47
C ALA A 113 11.37 -1.19 -7.72
N ASP A 114 11.86 -2.42 -7.57
CA ASP A 114 11.95 -3.44 -8.62
C ASP A 114 10.67 -4.28 -8.79
N GLY A 115 9.65 -4.05 -7.94
CA GLY A 115 8.40 -4.80 -7.96
C GLY A 115 8.54 -6.27 -7.53
N ASP A 116 9.65 -6.67 -6.87
CA ASP A 116 9.85 -8.05 -6.46
C ASP A 116 8.96 -8.47 -5.28
N CYS A 117 8.03 -9.37 -5.54
CA CYS A 117 7.10 -9.93 -4.56
C CYS A 117 7.62 -11.21 -3.87
N SER A 118 8.80 -11.72 -4.22
CA SER A 118 9.32 -13.02 -3.74
C SER A 118 9.39 -13.11 -2.23
N HIS A 119 9.82 -12.06 -1.55
CA HIS A 119 9.89 -12.02 -0.09
C HIS A 119 8.51 -12.13 0.55
N LYS A 120 7.52 -11.44 -0.02
CA LYS A 120 6.13 -11.46 0.44
C LYS A 120 5.53 -12.86 0.24
N ILE A 121 5.69 -13.45 -0.93
CA ILE A 121 5.22 -14.81 -1.25
C ILE A 121 5.80 -15.81 -0.25
N LYS A 122 7.11 -15.80 -0.02
CA LYS A 122 7.78 -16.70 0.95
C LYS A 122 7.23 -16.53 2.36
N ARG A 123 7.01 -15.28 2.81
CA ARG A 123 6.42 -15.00 4.13
C ARG A 123 5.01 -15.58 4.25
N HIS A 124 4.16 -15.37 3.26
CA HIS A 124 2.77 -15.87 3.27
C HIS A 124 2.70 -17.40 3.20
N LEU A 125 3.56 -18.03 2.42
CA LEU A 125 3.70 -19.49 2.41
C LEU A 125 4.14 -20.03 3.78
N PHE A 126 5.08 -19.36 4.43
CA PHE A 126 5.49 -19.74 5.80
C PHE A 126 4.32 -19.63 6.80
N LEU A 127 3.57 -18.51 6.75
CA LEU A 127 2.39 -18.32 7.61
C LEU A 127 1.29 -19.34 7.31
N GLY A 128 1.06 -19.67 6.03
CA GLY A 128 0.14 -20.70 5.62
C GLY A 128 0.52 -22.10 6.14
N ARG A 129 1.82 -22.46 6.07
CA ARG A 129 2.33 -23.71 6.68
C ARG A 129 2.07 -23.74 8.18
N LYS A 130 2.35 -22.64 8.88
CA LYS A 130 2.06 -22.52 10.33
C LYS A 130 0.57 -22.69 10.62
N ALA A 131 -0.30 -22.07 9.85
CA ALA A 131 -1.75 -22.24 9.97
C ALA A 131 -2.19 -23.68 9.72
N MET A 132 -1.62 -24.37 8.71
CA MET A 132 -1.85 -25.80 8.45
C MET A 132 -1.41 -26.68 9.62
N THR A 133 -0.24 -26.40 10.21
CA THR A 133 0.25 -27.14 11.36
C THR A 133 -0.69 -27.04 12.57
N ASN A 134 -1.29 -25.86 12.78
CA ASN A 134 -2.29 -25.67 13.84
C ASN A 134 -3.58 -26.49 13.62
N LEU A 135 -3.88 -26.85 12.37
CA LEU A 135 -5.03 -27.68 11.99
C LEU A 135 -4.68 -29.19 11.90
N ASP A 136 -3.44 -29.58 12.14
CA ASP A 136 -2.94 -30.95 11.89
C ASP A 136 -3.77 -32.03 12.59
N SER A 137 -4.13 -31.82 13.85
CA SER A 137 -4.98 -32.74 14.61
C SER A 137 -6.35 -32.96 13.99
N ILE A 138 -6.97 -31.89 13.49
CA ILE A 138 -8.27 -31.92 12.82
C ILE A 138 -8.16 -32.61 11.45
N ILE A 139 -7.13 -32.24 10.69
CA ILE A 139 -6.92 -32.79 9.33
C ILE A 139 -6.62 -34.28 9.38
N LYS A 140 -5.87 -34.75 10.38
CA LYS A 140 -5.52 -36.16 10.56
C LYS A 140 -6.64 -37.00 11.21
N SER A 141 -7.63 -36.38 11.85
CA SER A 141 -8.76 -37.10 12.46
C SER A 141 -9.53 -37.90 11.41
N ARG A 142 -9.86 -39.14 11.73
CA ARG A 142 -10.73 -40.00 10.88
C ARG A 142 -12.21 -39.72 11.05
N ASP A 143 -12.60 -39.08 12.15
CA ASP A 143 -13.99 -38.82 12.49
C ASP A 143 -14.56 -37.59 11.77
N ILE A 144 -13.70 -36.80 11.14
CA ILE A 144 -14.08 -35.56 10.44
C ILE A 144 -14.15 -35.81 8.94
N ALA A 145 -15.30 -35.52 8.34
CA ALA A 145 -15.54 -35.68 6.93
C ALA A 145 -14.57 -34.82 6.08
N LEU A 146 -14.14 -35.33 4.93
CA LEU A 146 -13.21 -34.63 4.04
C LEU A 146 -13.73 -33.25 3.62
N LEU A 147 -15.04 -33.13 3.40
CA LEU A 147 -15.66 -31.86 3.01
C LEU A 147 -15.45 -30.79 4.10
N THR A 148 -15.63 -31.14 5.37
CA THR A 148 -15.39 -30.24 6.49
C THR A 148 -13.92 -29.80 6.59
N LYS A 149 -12.99 -30.73 6.36
CA LYS A 149 -11.55 -30.41 6.32
C LYS A 149 -11.22 -29.40 5.22
N VAL A 150 -11.77 -29.60 4.03
CA VAL A 150 -11.60 -28.67 2.91
C VAL A 150 -12.17 -27.29 3.22
N CYS A 151 -13.36 -27.22 3.84
CA CYS A 151 -13.96 -25.96 4.27
C CYS A 151 -13.08 -25.22 5.30
N LEU A 152 -12.54 -25.95 6.28
CA LEU A 152 -11.62 -25.37 7.28
C LEU A 152 -10.34 -24.82 6.65
N VAL A 153 -9.72 -25.57 5.74
CA VAL A 153 -8.53 -25.09 5.03
C VAL A 153 -8.86 -23.83 4.21
N LYS A 154 -9.98 -23.82 3.49
CA LYS A 154 -10.41 -22.64 2.72
C LYS A 154 -10.69 -21.44 3.62
N ALA A 155 -11.29 -21.63 4.79
CA ALA A 155 -11.64 -20.54 5.68
C ALA A 155 -10.46 -20.00 6.50
N MET A 156 -9.49 -20.85 6.88
CA MET A 156 -8.42 -20.49 7.82
C MET A 156 -7.03 -20.35 7.18
N VAL A 157 -6.74 -21.10 6.13
CA VAL A 157 -5.40 -21.11 5.51
C VAL A 157 -5.37 -20.22 4.26
N PHE A 158 -6.36 -20.33 3.38
CA PHE A 158 -6.38 -19.53 2.14
C PHE A 158 -6.31 -18.02 2.39
N PRO A 159 -7.08 -17.43 3.32
CA PRO A 159 -6.98 -15.99 3.59
C PRO A 159 -5.59 -15.56 4.03
N VAL A 160 -4.90 -16.39 4.83
CA VAL A 160 -3.54 -16.11 5.29
C VAL A 160 -2.54 -16.13 4.14
N VAL A 161 -2.66 -17.10 3.23
CA VAL A 161 -1.75 -17.23 2.07
C VAL A 161 -2.02 -16.16 1.02
N MET A 162 -3.29 -15.87 0.75
CA MET A 162 -3.70 -14.99 -0.36
C MET A 162 -3.75 -13.51 0.02
N TYR A 163 -3.71 -13.18 1.30
CA TYR A 163 -3.85 -11.79 1.75
C TYR A 163 -2.85 -10.86 1.07
N GLY A 164 -3.37 -9.91 0.29
CA GLY A 164 -2.60 -8.91 -0.43
C GLY A 164 -1.67 -9.49 -1.52
N CYS A 165 -1.81 -10.77 -1.90
CA CYS A 165 -1.04 -11.39 -2.98
C CYS A 165 -1.81 -11.47 -4.30
N GLU A 166 -2.95 -10.77 -4.41
CA GLU A 166 -3.86 -10.82 -5.56
C GLU A 166 -3.17 -10.38 -6.85
N SER A 167 -2.26 -9.40 -6.74
CA SER A 167 -1.49 -8.84 -7.86
C SER A 167 -0.03 -9.32 -7.92
N CYS A 168 0.39 -10.24 -7.04
CA CYS A 168 1.76 -10.75 -7.06
C CYS A 168 1.97 -11.71 -8.24
N THR A 169 2.97 -11.42 -9.07
CA THR A 169 3.42 -12.34 -10.13
C THR A 169 4.31 -13.41 -9.54
N ILE A 170 3.89 -14.69 -9.65
CA ILE A 170 4.68 -15.83 -9.18
C ILE A 170 5.73 -16.16 -10.25
N LYS A 171 7.00 -16.03 -9.93
CA LYS A 171 8.11 -16.40 -10.81
C LYS A 171 8.17 -17.92 -10.97
N LYS A 172 8.67 -18.40 -12.12
CA LYS A 172 8.77 -19.85 -12.44
C LYS A 172 9.58 -20.62 -11.38
N ALA A 173 10.55 -19.99 -10.73
CA ALA A 173 11.35 -20.57 -9.64
C ALA A 173 10.59 -20.68 -8.29
N GLU A 174 9.40 -20.12 -8.17
CA GLU A 174 8.58 -20.10 -6.95
C GLU A 174 7.35 -21.02 -7.06
N ARG A 175 7.24 -21.71 -8.20
CA ARG A 175 6.26 -22.77 -8.46
C ARG A 175 6.83 -24.11 -8.02
#